data_e2a48b7af62499eeae0e66f61c77282d
#
_entry.id   e2a48b7af62499eeae0e66f61c77282d
#
_cell.length_a   1.000
_cell.length_b   1.000
_cell.length_c   1.000
_cell.angle_alpha   90.00
_cell.angle_beta   90.00
_cell.angle_gamma   90.00
#
_symmetry.space_group_name_H-M   'P 1'
#
loop_
_entity.id
_entity.type
_entity.pdbx_description
1 polymer ?
#
loop_
_entity_poly.entity_id
_entity_poly.type
_entity_poly.pdbx_seq_one_letter_code
_entity_poly.pdbx_strand_id
1 'polypeptide(L)'
;KPPNFPNSFEIYSIYQDQKGNIWFGTNPVGVCRYDGKSFEWITEEDVTEFRKEGANGVRSILEDKNGDFWFNTEFRYSVYDSTTFISNKFYTRHKSIGGLDGKIESNLDEYLSSVIDDNNNLWFVTYLDGVWKYDGMKITHYAVQDNLKDISLFSIYKDNNGDLWLGTHENGTYKFNGQAFERFKL
;
A
#
# COMPACT_ATOMS: atom_id res chain seq x y z
N LYS A 1 9.59 21.85 1.65
CA LYS A 1 10.36 20.91 2.47
C LYS A 1 9.77 20.93 3.88
N PRO A 2 9.36 19.77 4.46
CA PRO A 2 8.82 19.73 5.82
C PRO A 2 9.81 20.33 6.84
N PRO A 3 9.31 20.93 7.94
CA PRO A 3 10.18 21.28 9.07
C PRO A 3 10.83 19.99 9.60
N ASN A 4 12.09 20.08 10.04
CA ASN A 4 12.89 18.96 10.52
C ASN A 4 13.19 17.86 9.48
N PHE A 5 13.28 18.23 8.21
CA PHE A 5 13.65 17.30 7.15
C PHE A 5 15.03 16.70 7.43
N PRO A 6 15.17 15.37 7.49
CA PRO A 6 16.45 14.73 7.76
C PRO A 6 17.48 15.00 6.66
N ASN A 7 18.76 14.88 6.98
CA ASN A 7 19.83 15.03 6.01
C ASN A 7 19.87 13.88 4.98
N SER A 8 19.31 12.73 5.34
CA SER A 8 19.17 11.56 4.48
C SER A 8 17.81 10.89 4.71
N PHE A 9 17.25 10.33 3.65
CA PHE A 9 16.06 9.50 3.67
C PHE A 9 16.15 8.48 2.54
N GLU A 10 15.38 7.42 2.66
CA GLU A 10 15.32 6.34 1.69
C GLU A 10 14.02 6.44 0.89
N ILE A 11 14.07 6.07 -0.40
CA ILE A 11 12.87 5.92 -1.24
C ILE A 11 12.60 4.42 -1.34
N TYR A 12 11.44 4.01 -0.84
CA TYR A 12 11.01 2.61 -0.84
C TYR A 12 10.06 2.27 -1.98
N SER A 13 9.27 3.25 -2.44
CA SER A 13 8.33 3.04 -3.53
C SER A 13 8.22 4.27 -4.42
N ILE A 14 7.95 4.04 -5.69
CA ILE A 14 7.66 5.07 -6.70
C ILE A 14 6.39 4.66 -7.42
N TYR A 15 5.45 5.60 -7.58
CA TYR A 15 4.16 5.35 -8.22
C TYR A 15 3.79 6.53 -9.09
N GLN A 16 3.24 6.28 -10.30
CA GLN A 16 2.64 7.31 -11.14
C GLN A 16 1.13 7.22 -11.03
N ASP A 17 0.48 8.31 -10.62
CA ASP A 17 -0.97 8.38 -10.53
C ASP A 17 -1.64 8.58 -11.90
N GLN A 18 -2.97 8.47 -11.93
CA GLN A 18 -3.76 8.62 -13.15
C GLN A 18 -3.69 10.03 -13.76
N LYS A 19 -3.29 11.04 -12.97
CA LYS A 19 -3.09 12.43 -13.43
C LYS A 19 -1.67 12.68 -13.94
N GLY A 20 -0.76 11.69 -13.83
CA GLY A 20 0.62 11.77 -14.25
C GLY A 20 1.57 12.32 -13.17
N ASN A 21 1.11 12.59 -11.95
CA ASN A 21 1.99 12.96 -10.85
C ASN A 21 2.84 11.76 -10.41
N ILE A 22 4.05 12.03 -9.93
CA ILE A 22 4.94 11.00 -9.40
C ILE A 22 4.94 11.05 -7.88
N TRP A 23 4.69 9.93 -7.28
CA TRP A 23 4.66 9.74 -5.84
C TRP A 23 5.87 8.95 -5.38
N PHE A 24 6.44 9.37 -4.27
CA PHE A 24 7.60 8.73 -3.63
C PHE A 24 7.22 8.35 -2.20
N GLY A 25 7.18 7.07 -1.92
CA GLY A 25 7.09 6.56 -0.55
C GLY A 25 8.48 6.53 0.08
N THR A 26 8.62 7.13 1.23
CA THR A 26 9.93 7.34 1.86
C THR A 26 10.00 6.80 3.28
N ASN A 27 11.20 6.74 3.81
CA ASN A 27 11.51 6.46 5.21
C ASN A 27 12.57 7.46 5.70
N PRO A 28 12.36 8.20 6.78
CA PRO A 28 11.19 8.29 7.67
C PRO A 28 10.27 9.48 7.39
N VAL A 29 10.28 10.06 6.19
CA VAL A 29 9.69 11.41 5.95
C VAL A 29 8.21 11.37 5.60
N GLY A 30 7.68 10.20 5.21
CA GLY A 30 6.31 10.04 4.74
C GLY A 30 6.21 9.90 3.21
N VAL A 31 5.29 10.60 2.59
CA VAL A 31 5.03 10.50 1.13
C VAL A 31 5.20 11.85 0.46
N CYS A 32 5.86 11.85 -0.68
CA CYS A 32 6.07 13.03 -1.51
C CYS A 32 5.34 12.89 -2.86
N ARG A 33 4.59 13.93 -3.26
CA ARG A 33 4.02 14.06 -4.59
C ARG A 33 4.81 15.09 -5.40
N TYR A 34 5.11 14.78 -6.65
CA TYR A 34 5.68 15.70 -7.64
C TYR A 34 4.71 15.87 -8.81
N ASP A 35 4.25 17.08 -9.05
CA ASP A 35 3.26 17.43 -10.09
C ASP A 35 3.90 17.91 -11.41
N GLY A 36 5.22 17.74 -11.55
CA GLY A 36 6.00 18.26 -12.67
C GLY A 36 6.59 19.65 -12.41
N LYS A 37 6.22 20.33 -11.32
CA LYS A 37 6.66 21.69 -10.97
C LYS A 37 7.11 21.80 -9.52
N SER A 38 6.37 21.20 -8.61
CA SER A 38 6.57 21.32 -7.16
C SER A 38 6.48 19.99 -6.44
N PHE A 39 7.06 19.95 -5.25
CA PHE A 39 6.99 18.81 -4.33
C PHE A 39 6.08 19.16 -3.18
N GLU A 40 5.11 18.30 -2.92
CA GLU A 40 4.20 18.37 -1.78
C GLU A 40 4.35 17.14 -0.90
N TRP A 41 4.18 17.29 0.40
CA TRP A 41 4.46 16.24 1.37
C TRP A 41 3.24 15.92 2.23
N ILE A 42 2.96 14.63 2.37
CA ILE A 42 2.20 14.05 3.48
C ILE A 42 3.24 13.57 4.47
N THR A 43 3.40 14.25 5.59
CA THR A 43 4.45 13.95 6.56
C THR A 43 4.17 12.64 7.29
N GLU A 44 5.18 12.03 7.90
CA GLU A 44 5.02 10.79 8.66
C GLU A 44 3.94 10.90 9.74
N GLU A 45 3.79 12.05 10.39
CA GLU A 45 2.74 12.29 11.38
C GLU A 45 1.32 12.20 10.83
N ASP A 46 1.16 12.49 9.53
CA ASP A 46 -0.12 12.37 8.84
C ASP A 46 -0.27 11.01 8.13
N VAL A 47 0.83 10.28 7.92
CA VAL A 47 0.82 8.97 7.27
C VAL A 47 0.41 7.87 8.24
N THR A 48 0.81 7.94 9.50
CA THR A 48 0.50 6.95 10.52
C THR A 48 0.30 7.56 11.90
N GLU A 49 -0.56 6.97 12.70
CA GLU A 49 -0.71 7.25 14.14
C GLU A 49 0.11 6.29 15.00
N PHE A 50 0.56 5.18 14.42
CA PHE A 50 1.36 4.16 15.11
C PHE A 50 2.84 4.49 15.00
N ARG A 51 3.33 5.35 15.88
CA ARG A 51 4.77 5.56 16.04
C ARG A 51 5.38 4.42 16.85
N LYS A 52 5.83 3.38 16.17
CA LYS A 52 6.83 2.48 16.74
C LYS A 52 8.21 3.06 16.44
N GLU A 53 9.14 2.97 17.40
CA GLU A 53 10.57 3.25 17.17
C GLU A 53 11.05 2.42 15.96
N GLY A 54 11.52 3.10 14.92
CA GLY A 54 11.82 2.48 13.63
C GLY A 54 10.66 2.70 12.66
N ALA A 55 10.58 3.90 12.10
CA ALA A 55 9.59 4.28 11.12
C ALA A 55 9.47 3.23 10.01
N ASN A 56 8.30 2.64 9.90
CA ASN A 56 7.98 1.76 8.79
C ASN A 56 7.77 2.64 7.56
N GLY A 57 8.79 2.73 6.72
CA GLY A 57 8.72 3.55 5.51
C GLY A 57 7.56 3.16 4.60
N VAL A 58 7.12 4.09 3.78
CA VAL A 58 6.02 3.86 2.84
C VAL A 58 6.51 2.98 1.67
N ARG A 59 6.23 1.70 1.76
CA ARG A 59 6.68 0.65 0.83
C ARG A 59 5.72 0.40 -0.33
N SER A 60 4.47 0.83 -0.19
CA SER A 60 3.44 0.62 -1.20
C SER A 60 2.59 1.86 -1.35
N ILE A 61 2.33 2.24 -2.59
CA ILE A 61 1.43 3.33 -2.97
C ILE A 61 0.49 2.80 -4.02
N LEU A 62 -0.81 3.03 -3.84
CA LEU A 62 -1.86 2.58 -4.72
C LEU A 62 -2.94 3.67 -4.81
N GLU A 63 -3.40 3.96 -6.03
CA GLU A 63 -4.57 4.80 -6.29
C GLU A 63 -5.74 3.91 -6.69
N ASP A 64 -6.85 3.96 -5.96
CA ASP A 64 -8.02 3.16 -6.27
C ASP A 64 -8.89 3.79 -7.35
N LYS A 65 -9.96 3.09 -7.76
CA LYS A 65 -10.89 3.54 -8.81
C LYS A 65 -11.63 4.85 -8.50
N ASN A 66 -11.64 5.27 -7.24
CA ASN A 66 -12.26 6.52 -6.80
C ASN A 66 -11.25 7.68 -6.79
N GLY A 67 -9.97 7.40 -7.07
CA GLY A 67 -8.86 8.34 -6.97
C GLY A 67 -8.37 8.54 -5.53
N ASP A 68 -8.74 7.66 -4.61
CA ASP A 68 -8.20 7.67 -3.25
C ASP A 68 -6.88 6.89 -3.20
N PHE A 69 -5.94 7.40 -2.42
CA PHE A 69 -4.62 6.81 -2.26
C PHE A 69 -4.55 5.93 -1.00
N TRP A 70 -3.90 4.79 -1.15
CA TRP A 70 -3.62 3.83 -0.11
C TRP A 70 -2.11 3.73 0.04
N PHE A 71 -1.63 4.09 1.20
CA PHE A 71 -0.25 3.83 1.61
C PHE A 71 -0.28 2.59 2.53
N ASN A 72 0.84 1.99 2.78
CA ASN A 72 0.90 0.81 3.67
C ASN A 72 0.70 1.18 5.15
N THR A 73 -0.36 1.90 5.44
CA THR A 73 -0.77 2.40 6.76
C THR A 73 -2.27 2.23 6.97
N GLU A 74 -2.73 2.57 8.17
CA GLU A 74 -4.13 2.49 8.58
C GLU A 74 -5.06 3.50 7.92
N PHE A 75 -4.56 4.37 7.03
CA PHE A 75 -5.34 5.42 6.40
C PHE A 75 -5.44 5.28 4.89
N ARG A 76 -6.55 5.82 4.36
CA ARG A 76 -6.78 6.14 2.96
C ARG A 76 -6.82 7.65 2.79
N TYR A 77 -6.40 8.15 1.64
CA TYR A 77 -6.27 9.59 1.40
C TYR A 77 -7.04 10.03 0.17
N SER A 78 -7.96 10.98 0.34
CA SER A 78 -8.49 11.76 -0.77
C SER A 78 -7.55 12.92 -1.04
N VAL A 79 -7.08 13.04 -2.28
CA VAL A 79 -6.06 14.01 -2.69
C VAL A 79 -6.67 15.04 -3.63
N TYR A 80 -6.33 16.31 -3.41
CA TYR A 80 -6.86 17.45 -4.15
C TYR A 80 -5.74 18.14 -4.94
N ASP A 81 -6.11 18.78 -6.06
CA ASP A 81 -5.15 19.48 -6.93
C ASP A 81 -4.75 20.86 -6.38
N SER A 82 -5.52 21.40 -5.45
CA SER A 82 -5.21 22.66 -4.75
C SER A 82 -5.53 22.56 -3.28
N THR A 83 -4.79 23.33 -2.46
CA THR A 83 -5.14 23.52 -1.06
C THR A 83 -6.54 24.08 -0.96
N THR A 84 -7.44 23.40 -0.27
CA THR A 84 -8.79 23.91 -0.03
C THR A 84 -8.71 25.08 0.97
N PHE A 85 -9.62 26.03 0.86
CA PHE A 85 -9.70 27.20 1.78
C PHE A 85 -9.93 26.79 3.25
N ILE A 86 -10.25 25.51 3.51
CA ILE A 86 -10.59 24.98 4.84
C ILE A 86 -9.38 24.33 5.52
N SER A 87 -8.42 23.82 4.76
CA SER A 87 -7.16 23.29 5.32
C SER A 87 -6.01 23.63 4.39
N ASN A 88 -4.87 24.01 4.95
CA ASN A 88 -3.63 24.18 4.17
C ASN A 88 -3.07 22.84 3.65
N LYS A 89 -3.87 21.78 3.67
CA LYS A 89 -3.50 20.45 3.21
C LYS A 89 -4.17 20.15 1.87
N PHE A 90 -3.42 19.52 0.97
CA PHE A 90 -3.91 19.07 -0.34
C PHE A 90 -4.56 17.67 -0.26
N TYR A 91 -4.79 17.15 0.94
CA TYR A 91 -5.38 15.84 1.18
C TYR A 91 -6.28 15.86 2.43
N THR A 92 -7.17 14.87 2.46
CA THR A 92 -7.93 14.47 3.66
C THR A 92 -7.68 12.99 3.91
N ARG A 93 -7.40 12.62 5.15
CA ARG A 93 -7.21 11.22 5.53
C ARG A 93 -8.47 10.64 6.16
N HIS A 94 -8.72 9.39 5.86
CA HIS A 94 -9.84 8.59 6.41
C HIS A 94 -9.27 7.29 6.96
N LYS A 95 -9.81 6.79 8.07
CA LYS A 95 -9.47 5.43 8.50
C LYS A 95 -9.80 4.48 7.36
N SER A 96 -8.82 3.65 6.99
CA SER A 96 -8.95 2.75 5.84
C SER A 96 -9.64 1.44 6.27
N ILE A 97 -8.91 0.39 6.28
CA ILE A 97 -9.41 -0.97 6.47
C ILE A 97 -10.02 -1.17 7.86
N GLY A 98 -9.52 -0.52 8.88
CA GLY A 98 -10.17 -0.47 10.19
C GLY A 98 -11.53 0.24 10.18
N GLY A 99 -11.82 1.05 9.13
CA GLY A 99 -13.14 1.59 8.83
C GLY A 99 -14.03 0.64 8.03
N LEU A 100 -13.51 -0.48 7.56
CA LEU A 100 -14.26 -1.56 6.97
C LEU A 100 -14.78 -2.49 8.07
N ASP A 101 -15.58 -1.92 8.96
CA ASP A 101 -16.44 -2.59 9.95
C ASP A 101 -15.84 -3.03 11.29
N GLY A 102 -14.66 -2.60 11.69
CA GLY A 102 -14.12 -2.88 13.03
C GLY A 102 -14.02 -4.37 13.37
N LYS A 103 -14.05 -5.25 12.35
CA LYS A 103 -14.11 -6.71 12.50
C LYS A 103 -12.83 -7.41 12.05
N ILE A 104 -11.82 -6.67 11.64
CA ILE A 104 -10.61 -7.29 11.13
C ILE A 104 -9.57 -7.23 12.23
N GLU A 105 -9.41 -8.34 12.92
CA GLU A 105 -8.25 -8.64 13.75
C GLU A 105 -7.01 -8.90 12.89
N SER A 106 -6.80 -8.10 11.85
CA SER A 106 -5.68 -8.28 10.92
C SER A 106 -4.70 -7.13 11.05
N ASN A 107 -3.42 -7.45 10.98
CA ASN A 107 -2.32 -6.49 10.86
C ASN A 107 -2.26 -5.82 9.47
N LEU A 108 -3.40 -5.51 8.86
CA LEU A 108 -3.44 -4.76 7.59
C LEU A 108 -2.97 -3.32 7.74
N ASP A 109 -2.71 -2.87 8.95
CA ASP A 109 -2.06 -1.59 9.22
C ASP A 109 -0.63 -1.51 8.67
N GLU A 110 -0.02 -2.67 8.32
CA GLU A 110 1.36 -2.75 7.84
C GLU A 110 1.49 -3.79 6.71
N TYR A 111 0.89 -3.55 5.56
CA TYR A 111 1.17 -4.38 4.38
C TYR A 111 2.44 -3.91 3.66
N LEU A 112 3.12 -4.81 2.96
CA LEU A 112 4.38 -4.51 2.28
C LEU A 112 4.19 -4.12 0.82
N SER A 113 3.15 -4.64 0.18
CA SER A 113 2.90 -4.46 -1.24
C SER A 113 1.41 -4.53 -1.54
N SER A 114 0.97 -3.81 -2.55
CA SER A 114 -0.42 -3.83 -2.99
C SER A 114 -0.54 -3.72 -4.50
N VAL A 115 -1.67 -4.20 -5.05
CA VAL A 115 -2.00 -4.11 -6.46
C VAL A 115 -3.51 -4.06 -6.66
N ILE A 116 -3.96 -3.52 -7.78
CA ILE A 116 -5.36 -3.57 -8.23
C ILE A 116 -5.49 -4.62 -9.33
N ASP A 117 -6.47 -5.53 -9.19
CA ASP A 117 -6.81 -6.47 -10.26
C ASP A 117 -7.75 -5.84 -11.31
N ASP A 118 -8.03 -6.57 -12.39
CA ASP A 118 -8.86 -6.10 -13.50
C ASP A 118 -10.35 -5.89 -13.12
N ASN A 119 -10.76 -6.38 -11.95
CA ASN A 119 -12.09 -6.17 -11.38
C ASN A 119 -12.11 -5.01 -10.37
N ASN A 120 -11.03 -4.23 -10.29
CA ASN A 120 -10.82 -3.17 -9.30
C ASN A 120 -10.82 -3.63 -7.84
N ASN A 121 -10.50 -4.88 -7.58
CA ASN A 121 -10.24 -5.32 -6.21
C ASN A 121 -8.83 -4.90 -5.80
N LEU A 122 -8.71 -4.47 -4.54
CA LEU A 122 -7.42 -4.16 -3.93
C LEU A 122 -6.87 -5.45 -3.28
N TRP A 123 -5.60 -5.72 -3.54
CA TRP A 123 -4.89 -6.85 -2.98
C TRP A 123 -3.71 -6.33 -2.15
N PHE A 124 -3.59 -6.83 -0.94
CA PHE A 124 -2.57 -6.41 0.03
C PHE A 124 -1.78 -7.62 0.49
N VAL A 125 -0.47 -7.48 0.53
CA VAL A 125 0.45 -8.53 1.00
C VAL A 125 1.06 -8.13 2.32
N THR A 126 0.85 -8.96 3.33
CA THR A 126 1.50 -8.85 4.63
C THR A 126 2.72 -9.77 4.70
N TYR A 127 3.64 -9.52 5.63
CA TYR A 127 4.87 -10.31 5.71
C TYR A 127 4.63 -11.77 6.06
N LEU A 128 3.77 -12.05 7.05
CA LEU A 128 3.51 -13.40 7.58
C LEU A 128 2.02 -13.77 7.64
N ASP A 129 1.12 -12.86 7.32
CA ASP A 129 -0.33 -13.09 7.41
C ASP A 129 -0.98 -13.18 6.01
N GLY A 130 -0.24 -13.72 5.04
CA GLY A 130 -0.78 -14.01 3.72
C GLY A 130 -1.19 -12.79 2.91
N VAL A 131 -2.22 -12.97 2.09
CA VAL A 131 -2.74 -11.97 1.16
C VAL A 131 -4.19 -11.65 1.48
N TRP A 132 -4.51 -10.36 1.45
CA TRP A 132 -5.85 -9.85 1.72
C TRP A 132 -6.41 -9.19 0.47
N LYS A 133 -7.64 -9.52 0.11
CA LYS A 133 -8.38 -8.94 -1.02
C LYS A 133 -9.55 -8.13 -0.51
N TYR A 134 -9.68 -6.88 -0.98
CA TYR A 134 -10.84 -6.03 -0.74
C TYR A 134 -11.56 -5.73 -2.05
N ASP A 135 -12.83 -6.06 -2.15
CA ASP A 135 -13.66 -5.87 -3.33
C ASP A 135 -14.52 -4.59 -3.30
N GLY A 136 -14.30 -3.73 -2.29
CA GLY A 136 -15.09 -2.53 -2.03
C GLY A 136 -16.20 -2.74 -0.99
N MET A 137 -16.50 -3.98 -0.61
CA MET A 137 -17.53 -4.34 0.38
C MET A 137 -17.02 -5.35 1.40
N LYS A 138 -16.28 -6.34 0.94
CA LYS A 138 -15.83 -7.48 1.74
C LYS A 138 -14.31 -7.63 1.66
N ILE A 139 -13.74 -8.05 2.77
CA ILE A 139 -12.35 -8.52 2.81
C ILE A 139 -12.31 -10.03 2.82
N THR A 140 -11.39 -10.59 2.03
CA THR A 140 -11.13 -12.03 1.95
C THR A 140 -9.66 -12.28 2.21
N HIS A 141 -9.36 -13.19 3.10
CA HIS A 141 -8.01 -13.62 3.43
C HIS A 141 -7.61 -14.87 2.65
N TYR A 142 -6.39 -14.88 2.15
CA TYR A 142 -5.76 -16.01 1.49
C TYR A 142 -4.46 -16.37 2.24
N ALA A 143 -4.50 -17.43 3.02
CA ALA A 143 -3.29 -17.99 3.61
C ALA A 143 -2.36 -18.50 2.49
N VAL A 144 -1.07 -18.20 2.60
CA VAL A 144 -0.05 -18.68 1.64
C VAL A 144 0.96 -19.50 2.40
N GLN A 145 0.95 -20.81 2.14
CA GLN A 145 1.70 -21.79 2.93
C GLN A 145 2.55 -22.70 2.03
N ASP A 146 3.66 -23.15 2.58
CA ASP A 146 4.43 -24.26 2.05
C ASP A 146 4.56 -25.34 3.14
N ASN A 147 4.09 -26.57 2.84
CA ASN A 147 4.05 -27.67 3.80
C ASN A 147 3.37 -27.31 5.13
N LEU A 148 2.21 -26.63 5.08
CA LEU A 148 1.41 -26.18 6.23
C LEU A 148 2.11 -25.13 7.12
N LYS A 149 3.15 -24.50 6.63
CA LYS A 149 3.83 -23.37 7.32
C LYS A 149 3.62 -22.10 6.52
N ASP A 150 3.25 -21.04 7.22
CA ASP A 150 3.17 -19.71 6.62
C ASP A 150 4.55 -19.29 6.08
N ILE A 151 4.54 -18.65 4.93
CA ILE A 151 5.76 -18.20 4.26
C ILE A 151 5.85 -16.68 4.26
N SER A 152 7.08 -16.17 4.29
CA SER A 152 7.33 -14.73 4.27
C SER A 152 7.11 -14.18 2.87
N LEU A 153 6.13 -13.27 2.75
CA LEU A 153 5.78 -12.60 1.50
C LEU A 153 6.38 -11.19 1.44
N PHE A 154 6.75 -10.74 0.25
CA PHE A 154 7.36 -9.42 0.03
C PHE A 154 6.61 -8.54 -0.95
N SER A 155 6.10 -9.12 -2.03
CA SER A 155 5.51 -8.36 -3.10
C SER A 155 4.36 -9.08 -3.77
N ILE A 156 3.45 -8.31 -4.34
CA ILE A 156 2.44 -8.78 -5.29
C ILE A 156 2.57 -7.97 -6.56
N TYR A 157 2.41 -8.65 -7.69
CA TYR A 157 2.47 -8.06 -9.01
C TYR A 157 1.33 -8.60 -9.87
N LYS A 158 0.71 -7.74 -10.67
CA LYS A 158 -0.24 -8.12 -11.70
C LYS A 158 0.46 -7.98 -13.05
N ASP A 159 0.51 -9.06 -13.82
CA ASP A 159 1.09 -9.04 -15.15
C ASP A 159 0.10 -8.51 -16.21
N ASN A 160 0.58 -8.40 -17.46
CA ASN A 160 -0.23 -7.89 -18.57
C ASN A 160 -1.39 -8.78 -18.97
N ASN A 161 -1.45 -10.02 -18.49
CA ASN A 161 -2.55 -10.96 -18.71
C ASN A 161 -3.60 -10.89 -17.59
N GLY A 162 -3.35 -10.07 -16.56
CA GLY A 162 -4.18 -9.96 -15.36
C GLY A 162 -3.84 -11.01 -14.28
N ASP A 163 -2.82 -11.83 -14.50
CA ASP A 163 -2.38 -12.82 -13.51
C ASP A 163 -1.72 -12.18 -12.32
N LEU A 164 -2.04 -12.66 -11.11
CA LEU A 164 -1.43 -12.18 -9.86
C LEU A 164 -0.29 -13.10 -9.43
N TRP A 165 0.83 -12.48 -9.10
CA TRP A 165 2.07 -13.14 -8.73
C TRP A 165 2.56 -12.65 -7.38
N LEU A 166 3.06 -13.56 -6.54
CA LEU A 166 3.71 -13.23 -5.27
C LEU A 166 5.21 -13.50 -5.34
N GLY A 167 5.98 -12.53 -4.85
CA GLY A 167 7.37 -12.69 -4.50
C GLY A 167 7.51 -13.04 -3.02
N THR A 168 8.27 -14.09 -2.73
CA THR A 168 8.53 -14.56 -1.36
C THR A 168 9.99 -14.37 -0.98
N HIS A 169 10.30 -14.47 0.32
CA HIS A 169 11.68 -14.36 0.79
C HIS A 169 12.56 -15.53 0.34
N GLU A 170 12.08 -16.79 0.53
CA GLU A 170 12.90 -17.98 0.31
C GLU A 170 12.19 -19.07 -0.51
N ASN A 171 10.88 -18.94 -0.74
CA ASN A 171 10.06 -20.02 -1.26
C ASN A 171 9.78 -19.93 -2.78
N GLY A 172 10.45 -18.98 -3.46
CA GLY A 172 10.24 -18.73 -4.90
C GLY A 172 9.01 -17.90 -5.19
N THR A 173 8.36 -18.15 -6.31
CA THR A 173 7.24 -17.35 -6.80
C THR A 173 5.95 -18.16 -6.72
N TYR A 174 4.84 -17.50 -6.37
CA TYR A 174 3.49 -18.08 -6.34
C TYR A 174 2.60 -17.35 -7.32
N LYS A 175 1.65 -18.07 -7.90
CA LYS A 175 0.66 -17.53 -8.83
C LYS A 175 -0.74 -17.80 -8.28
N PHE A 176 -1.65 -16.84 -8.42
CA PHE A 176 -3.05 -17.02 -8.07
C PHE A 176 -3.78 -17.84 -9.14
N ASN A 177 -4.46 -18.91 -8.72
CA ASN A 177 -5.23 -19.79 -9.62
C ASN A 177 -6.74 -19.50 -9.63
N GLY A 178 -7.18 -18.40 -9.00
CA GLY A 178 -8.59 -18.04 -8.82
C GLY A 178 -9.15 -18.44 -7.44
N GLN A 179 -8.48 -19.33 -6.71
CA GLN A 179 -8.90 -19.81 -5.39
C GLN A 179 -7.82 -19.66 -4.32
N ALA A 180 -6.56 -19.87 -4.69
CA ALA A 180 -5.41 -19.81 -3.80
C ALA A 180 -4.15 -19.37 -4.56
N PHE A 181 -3.12 -19.01 -3.83
CA PHE A 181 -1.77 -18.84 -4.39
C PHE A 181 -1.02 -20.16 -4.33
N GLU A 182 -0.58 -20.64 -5.48
CA GLU A 182 0.16 -21.89 -5.64
C GLU A 182 1.58 -21.62 -6.11
N ARG A 183 2.52 -22.42 -5.60
CA ARG A 183 3.92 -22.31 -6.00
C ARG A 183 4.08 -22.55 -7.49
N PHE A 184 4.64 -21.57 -8.17
CA PHE A 184 4.93 -21.69 -9.58
C PHE A 184 6.14 -22.61 -9.80
N LYS A 185 6.01 -23.58 -10.68
CA LYS A 185 7.08 -24.50 -11.11
C LYS A 185 7.27 -24.32 -12.61
N LEU A 186 8.50 -24.12 -13.00
CA LEU A 186 8.92 -24.12 -14.40
C LEU A 186 8.82 -25.51 -15.01
#